data_ff5bfe5ca34bdb8f2b0cc195090b05ae
#
_entry.id   ff5bfe5ca34bdb8f2b0cc195090b05ae
#
_cell.length_a   1.000
_cell.length_b   1.000
_cell.length_c   1.000
_cell.angle_alpha   90.00
_cell.angle_beta   90.00
_cell.angle_gamma   90.00
#
_symmetry.space_group_name_H-M   'P 1'
#
loop_
_entity.id
_entity.type
_entity.pdbx_description
1 polymer ?
#
loop_
_entity_poly.entity_id
_entity_poly.type
_entity_poly.pdbx_seq_one_letter_code
_entity_poly.pdbx_strand_id
1 'polypeptide(L)'
;MFKKIALIALAALGLSTSALAAAPTKETAVFAGGCFWSMQKAFDHVAGVISTRAGFMGGTVKNPSYNDVTGEGTGHLEAVEVVFDPTKVTYASLLDTYWHHTDPTDPRGVICDLAPSYHTAVFTFSDAQYQAANESKARVQAYLKKTVVTQVIKASSVPLPFYPAEDYHQHYWKTHSLQYDSYAVGCGRSPALHKLWGKLADVP
;
A
#
# COMPACT_ATOMS: atom_id res chain seq x y z
N MET A 1 -11.64 -49.29 66.73
CA MET A 1 -11.26 -49.64 65.35
C MET A 1 -11.86 -48.58 64.46
N PHE A 2 -11.09 -47.51 64.08
CA PHE A 2 -11.56 -46.44 63.19
C PHE A 2 -10.82 -46.55 61.87
N LYS A 3 -11.56 -46.85 60.77
CA LYS A 3 -11.04 -46.87 59.41
C LYS A 3 -10.99 -45.44 58.92
N LYS A 4 -9.79 -44.95 58.52
CA LYS A 4 -9.58 -43.70 57.80
C LYS A 4 -9.81 -43.93 56.34
N ILE A 5 -10.77 -43.23 55.74
CA ILE A 5 -11.02 -43.19 54.33
C ILE A 5 -10.19 -42.02 53.78
N ALA A 6 -9.24 -42.29 52.91
CA ALA A 6 -8.46 -41.27 52.19
C ALA A 6 -9.21 -40.89 50.91
N LEU A 7 -9.60 -39.62 50.77
CA LEU A 7 -10.11 -39.05 49.53
C LEU A 7 -8.93 -38.70 48.62
N ILE A 8 -8.85 -39.33 47.46
CA ILE A 8 -7.92 -38.96 46.42
C ILE A 8 -8.62 -37.92 45.52
N ALA A 9 -8.15 -36.67 45.57
CA ALA A 9 -8.62 -35.63 44.64
C ALA A 9 -7.87 -35.75 43.31
N LEU A 10 -8.61 -36.10 42.23
CA LEU A 10 -8.11 -36.13 40.87
C LEU A 10 -8.12 -34.68 40.33
N ALA A 11 -6.95 -34.07 40.19
CA ALA A 11 -6.80 -32.78 39.54
C ALA A 11 -6.83 -33.00 38.01
N ALA A 12 -7.91 -32.60 37.34
CA ALA A 12 -8.00 -32.58 35.89
C ALA A 12 -7.21 -31.37 35.35
N LEU A 13 -6.03 -31.61 34.77
CA LEU A 13 -5.31 -30.61 33.96
C LEU A 13 -6.10 -30.37 32.67
N GLY A 14 -6.81 -29.25 32.59
CA GLY A 14 -7.41 -28.78 31.33
C GLY A 14 -6.32 -28.29 30.38
N LEU A 15 -6.01 -29.03 29.33
CA LEU A 15 -5.21 -28.53 28.20
C LEU A 15 -6.06 -27.52 27.45
N SER A 16 -5.79 -26.23 27.64
CA SER A 16 -6.32 -25.16 26.78
C SER A 16 -5.59 -25.22 25.44
N THR A 17 -6.21 -25.83 24.44
CA THR A 17 -5.75 -25.73 23.05
C THR A 17 -6.08 -24.35 22.52
N SER A 18 -5.10 -23.45 22.51
CA SER A 18 -5.21 -22.18 21.77
C SER A 18 -5.33 -22.54 20.28
N ALA A 19 -6.53 -22.37 19.72
CA ALA A 19 -6.72 -22.45 18.28
C ALA A 19 -5.91 -21.34 17.63
N LEU A 20 -4.81 -21.67 16.91
CA LEU A 20 -4.16 -20.74 16.02
C LEU A 20 -5.18 -20.39 14.94
N ALA A 21 -5.62 -19.11 14.92
CA ALA A 21 -6.40 -18.61 13.81
C ALA A 21 -5.56 -18.78 12.52
N ALA A 22 -6.11 -19.45 11.52
CA ALA A 22 -5.44 -19.59 10.22
C ALA A 22 -5.16 -18.17 9.68
N ALA A 23 -3.95 -17.92 9.21
CA ALA A 23 -3.61 -16.66 8.56
C ALA A 23 -4.57 -16.40 7.39
N PRO A 24 -5.01 -15.15 7.17
CA PRO A 24 -5.90 -14.84 6.07
C PRO A 24 -5.26 -15.27 4.74
N THR A 25 -6.05 -15.91 3.89
CA THR A 25 -5.58 -16.37 2.58
C THR A 25 -5.29 -15.23 1.62
N LYS A 26 -5.74 -14.02 1.93
CA LYS A 26 -5.54 -12.78 1.16
C LYS A 26 -5.50 -11.59 2.10
N GLU A 27 -4.63 -10.65 1.76
CA GLU A 27 -4.59 -9.34 2.44
C GLU A 27 -4.75 -8.22 1.42
N THR A 28 -5.12 -7.04 1.91
CA THR A 28 -5.29 -5.82 1.11
C THR A 28 -4.36 -4.73 1.64
N ALA A 29 -3.75 -4.00 0.71
CA ALA A 29 -3.00 -2.78 0.97
C ALA A 29 -3.42 -1.71 -0.04
N VAL A 30 -3.30 -0.41 0.30
CA VAL A 30 -3.55 0.69 -0.63
C VAL A 30 -2.41 1.68 -0.55
N PHE A 31 -1.89 2.04 -1.72
CA PHE A 31 -0.73 2.91 -1.87
C PHE A 31 -1.03 4.07 -2.82
N ALA A 32 -0.82 5.30 -2.36
CA ALA A 32 -0.81 6.52 -3.17
C ALA A 32 0.63 6.94 -3.41
N GLY A 33 1.08 6.91 -4.66
CA GLY A 33 2.49 7.13 -5.03
C GLY A 33 2.66 7.97 -6.30
N GLY A 34 1.84 9.02 -6.47
CA GLY A 34 1.69 9.79 -7.70
C GLY A 34 0.77 9.09 -8.69
N CYS A 35 1.00 9.26 -9.99
CA CYS A 35 0.16 8.66 -11.03
C CYS A 35 -0.05 7.16 -10.83
N PHE A 36 -1.32 6.76 -10.67
CA PHE A 36 -1.71 5.37 -10.39
C PHE A 36 -1.42 4.41 -11.54
N TRP A 37 -1.28 4.88 -12.80
CA TRP A 37 -0.85 4.02 -13.91
C TRP A 37 0.55 3.43 -13.66
N SER A 38 1.47 4.29 -13.18
CA SER A 38 2.84 3.88 -12.90
C SER A 38 2.93 3.01 -11.65
N MET A 39 2.16 3.35 -10.63
CA MET A 39 2.13 2.58 -9.39
C MET A 39 1.47 1.21 -9.60
N GLN A 40 0.38 1.14 -10.40
CA GLN A 40 -0.24 -0.13 -10.77
C GLN A 40 0.71 -1.01 -11.57
N LYS A 41 1.46 -0.43 -12.53
CA LYS A 41 2.51 -1.15 -13.26
C LYS A 41 3.51 -1.81 -12.32
N ALA A 42 4.00 -1.08 -11.32
CA ALA A 42 4.96 -1.60 -10.37
C ALA A 42 4.41 -2.83 -9.62
N PHE A 43 3.20 -2.75 -9.08
CA PHE A 43 2.60 -3.85 -8.33
C PHE A 43 2.16 -5.02 -9.20
N ASP A 44 1.75 -4.79 -10.45
CA ASP A 44 1.38 -5.87 -11.39
C ASP A 44 2.53 -6.83 -11.70
N HIS A 45 3.79 -6.39 -11.48
CA HIS A 45 4.98 -7.22 -11.69
C HIS A 45 5.44 -7.97 -10.43
N VAL A 46 4.80 -7.76 -9.28
CA VAL A 46 5.20 -8.41 -8.03
C VAL A 46 4.58 -9.81 -7.93
N ALA A 47 5.43 -10.84 -7.89
CA ALA A 47 4.98 -12.20 -7.67
C ALA A 47 4.31 -12.34 -6.29
N GLY A 48 3.11 -12.92 -6.27
CA GLY A 48 2.28 -13.02 -5.05
C GLY A 48 1.19 -11.96 -4.93
N VAL A 49 1.22 -10.89 -5.73
CA VAL A 49 0.08 -10.00 -5.93
C VAL A 49 -0.98 -10.77 -6.73
N ILE A 50 -2.20 -10.77 -6.23
CA ILE A 50 -3.36 -11.46 -6.83
C ILE A 50 -4.08 -10.54 -7.81
N SER A 51 -4.29 -9.29 -7.40
CA SER A 51 -4.93 -8.27 -8.23
C SER A 51 -4.56 -6.86 -7.76
N THR A 52 -4.62 -5.93 -8.70
CA THR A 52 -4.49 -4.49 -8.43
C THR A 52 -5.69 -3.74 -9.00
N ARG A 53 -6.04 -2.63 -8.39
CA ARG A 53 -7.05 -1.69 -8.92
C ARG A 53 -6.54 -0.26 -8.76
N ALA A 54 -6.51 0.50 -9.85
CA ALA A 54 -6.32 1.95 -9.81
C ALA A 54 -7.60 2.62 -9.29
N GLY A 55 -7.45 3.68 -8.49
CA GLY A 55 -8.61 4.36 -7.91
C GLY A 55 -8.23 5.50 -6.98
N PHE A 56 -9.12 5.81 -6.04
CA PHE A 56 -9.07 7.00 -5.22
C PHE A 56 -9.34 6.68 -3.75
N MET A 57 -8.57 7.31 -2.83
CA MET A 57 -8.77 7.15 -1.39
C MET A 57 -8.34 8.41 -0.64
N GLY A 58 -8.92 8.62 0.55
CA GLY A 58 -8.52 9.66 1.50
C GLY A 58 -9.40 10.92 1.50
N GLY A 59 -10.21 11.11 0.47
CA GLY A 59 -11.07 12.29 0.32
C GLY A 59 -12.45 12.17 0.96
N THR A 60 -13.30 13.16 0.66
CA THR A 60 -14.64 13.33 1.24
C THR A 60 -15.79 13.24 0.24
N VAL A 61 -15.50 13.14 -1.05
CA VAL A 61 -16.50 13.01 -2.13
C VAL A 61 -16.79 11.55 -2.38
N LYS A 62 -18.08 11.16 -2.36
CA LYS A 62 -18.52 9.80 -2.63
C LYS A 62 -18.53 9.51 -4.12
N ASN A 63 -18.02 8.34 -4.52
CA ASN A 63 -17.96 7.88 -5.91
C ASN A 63 -17.39 8.96 -6.87
N PRO A 64 -16.20 9.52 -6.58
CA PRO A 64 -15.64 10.55 -7.41
C PRO A 64 -15.26 9.97 -8.78
N SER A 65 -15.44 10.76 -9.83
CA SER A 65 -14.84 10.49 -11.13
C SER A 65 -13.36 10.91 -11.16
N TYR A 66 -12.64 10.46 -12.16
CA TYR A 66 -11.27 10.93 -12.42
C TYR A 66 -11.20 12.47 -12.54
N ASN A 67 -12.16 13.04 -13.28
CA ASN A 67 -12.21 14.50 -13.46
C ASN A 67 -12.47 15.25 -12.15
N ASP A 68 -13.27 14.69 -11.23
CA ASP A 68 -13.48 15.30 -9.91
C ASP A 68 -12.18 15.33 -9.11
N VAL A 69 -11.43 14.23 -9.11
CA VAL A 69 -10.19 14.11 -8.32
C VAL A 69 -9.08 14.99 -8.90
N THR A 70 -8.87 14.95 -10.22
CA THR A 70 -7.85 15.78 -10.88
C THR A 70 -8.24 17.24 -11.02
N GLY A 71 -9.53 17.58 -10.92
CA GLY A 71 -10.03 18.94 -10.79
C GLY A 71 -9.79 19.55 -9.41
N GLU A 72 -9.25 18.75 -8.48
CA GLU A 72 -8.89 19.09 -7.10
C GLU A 72 -10.09 19.43 -6.20
N GLY A 73 -9.85 19.51 -4.90
CA GLY A 73 -10.87 19.86 -3.90
C GLY A 73 -11.64 18.65 -3.33
N THR A 74 -11.50 17.44 -3.87
CA THR A 74 -12.13 16.24 -3.30
C THR A 74 -11.40 15.70 -2.08
N GLY A 75 -10.11 16.01 -1.94
CA GLY A 75 -9.20 15.45 -0.95
C GLY A 75 -8.77 13.99 -1.22
N HIS A 76 -9.28 13.38 -2.30
CA HIS A 76 -8.82 12.06 -2.72
C HIS A 76 -7.43 12.10 -3.34
N LEU A 77 -6.67 11.05 -3.08
CA LEU A 77 -5.40 10.77 -3.74
C LEU A 77 -5.61 9.71 -4.81
N GLU A 78 -4.89 9.81 -5.94
CA GLU A 78 -4.71 8.67 -6.83
C GLU A 78 -3.99 7.56 -6.07
N ALA A 79 -4.57 6.37 -6.05
CA ALA A 79 -4.07 5.25 -5.28
C ALA A 79 -4.26 3.92 -6.02
N VAL A 80 -3.51 2.91 -5.60
CA VAL A 80 -3.65 1.54 -6.08
C VAL A 80 -3.99 0.64 -4.90
N GLU A 81 -5.12 -0.05 -5.01
CA GLU A 81 -5.46 -1.17 -4.13
C GLU A 81 -4.73 -2.42 -4.62
N VAL A 82 -4.05 -3.09 -3.71
CA VAL A 82 -3.27 -4.31 -3.95
C VAL A 82 -3.82 -5.42 -3.08
N VAL A 83 -4.36 -6.48 -3.71
CA VAL A 83 -4.73 -7.72 -3.04
C VAL A 83 -3.60 -8.72 -3.24
N PHE A 84 -3.08 -9.30 -2.17
CA PHE A 84 -1.92 -10.18 -2.22
C PHE A 84 -2.06 -11.44 -1.36
N ASP A 85 -1.29 -12.46 -1.69
CA ASP A 85 -1.15 -13.70 -0.93
C ASP A 85 0.02 -13.53 0.07
N PRO A 86 -0.24 -13.38 1.39
CA PRO A 86 0.80 -13.16 2.38
C PRO A 86 1.74 -14.35 2.57
N THR A 87 1.42 -15.51 1.99
CA THR A 87 2.31 -16.68 1.96
C THR A 87 3.33 -16.62 0.83
N LYS A 88 3.13 -15.75 -0.17
CA LYS A 88 3.99 -15.59 -1.35
C LYS A 88 4.75 -14.29 -1.37
N VAL A 89 4.16 -13.21 -0.88
CA VAL A 89 4.77 -11.89 -0.78
C VAL A 89 4.40 -11.23 0.55
N THR A 90 5.37 -10.62 1.21
CA THR A 90 5.13 -9.94 2.48
C THR A 90 4.66 -8.51 2.26
N TYR A 91 3.92 -7.95 3.23
CA TYR A 91 3.57 -6.53 3.21
C TYR A 91 4.83 -5.63 3.21
N ALA A 92 5.91 -6.06 3.88
CA ALA A 92 7.20 -5.35 3.86
C ALA A 92 7.79 -5.28 2.45
N SER A 93 7.72 -6.37 1.67
CA SER A 93 8.18 -6.36 0.26
C SER A 93 7.33 -5.43 -0.60
N LEU A 94 6.01 -5.35 -0.36
CA LEU A 94 5.14 -4.40 -1.07
C LEU A 94 5.49 -2.94 -0.72
N LEU A 95 5.86 -2.66 0.53
CA LEU A 95 6.38 -1.35 0.93
C LEU A 95 7.68 -1.01 0.20
N ASP A 96 8.60 -1.97 0.04
CA ASP A 96 9.85 -1.75 -0.70
C ASP A 96 9.55 -1.43 -2.17
N THR A 97 8.67 -2.20 -2.84
CA THR A 97 8.18 -1.89 -4.19
C THR A 97 7.58 -0.48 -4.25
N TYR A 98 6.71 -0.11 -3.31
CA TYR A 98 6.11 1.22 -3.24
C TYR A 98 7.17 2.33 -3.18
N TRP A 99 8.13 2.22 -2.24
CA TRP A 99 9.16 3.25 -2.06
C TRP A 99 10.02 3.44 -3.31
N HIS A 100 10.47 2.35 -3.91
CA HIS A 100 11.38 2.40 -5.06
C HIS A 100 10.72 2.96 -6.34
N HIS A 101 9.38 3.01 -6.38
CA HIS A 101 8.62 3.51 -7.52
C HIS A 101 7.96 4.88 -7.29
N THR A 102 8.30 5.58 -6.19
CA THR A 102 7.82 6.93 -5.90
C THR A 102 8.95 7.85 -5.44
N ASP A 103 8.71 9.18 -5.47
CA ASP A 103 9.52 10.15 -4.73
C ASP A 103 8.75 10.55 -3.46
N PRO A 104 9.16 10.03 -2.29
CA PRO A 104 8.49 10.33 -1.04
C PRO A 104 8.93 11.65 -0.41
N THR A 105 9.75 12.46 -1.09
CA THR A 105 10.40 13.65 -0.50
C THR A 105 9.86 14.97 -1.02
N ASP A 106 9.07 14.99 -2.10
CA ASP A 106 8.47 16.22 -2.65
C ASP A 106 7.04 16.41 -2.09
N PRO A 107 6.78 17.49 -1.32
CA PRO A 107 5.46 17.75 -0.76
C PRO A 107 4.43 18.23 -1.80
N ARG A 108 4.83 18.49 -3.04
CA ARG A 108 3.93 18.97 -4.11
C ARG A 108 3.28 17.84 -4.91
N GLY A 109 3.83 16.64 -4.83
CA GLY A 109 3.41 15.47 -5.62
C GLY A 109 4.58 14.56 -5.96
N VAL A 110 4.55 13.88 -7.09
CA VAL A 110 5.58 12.90 -7.48
C VAL A 110 6.12 13.21 -8.88
N ILE A 111 7.37 13.62 -8.96
CA ILE A 111 8.15 13.85 -10.19
C ILE A 111 7.50 14.94 -11.05
N CYS A 112 6.73 14.61 -12.10
CA CYS A 112 6.05 15.56 -12.96
C CYS A 112 4.58 15.80 -12.56
N ASP A 113 4.01 14.91 -11.75
CA ASP A 113 2.63 14.96 -11.30
C ASP A 113 2.55 15.81 -10.02
N LEU A 114 2.47 17.14 -10.20
CA LEU A 114 2.58 18.11 -9.10
C LEU A 114 1.22 18.72 -8.77
N ALA A 115 0.37 17.97 -8.08
CA ALA A 115 -0.92 18.42 -7.57
C ALA A 115 -1.29 17.63 -6.29
N PRO A 116 -2.22 18.13 -5.45
CA PRO A 116 -2.67 17.47 -4.23
C PRO A 116 -3.12 16.02 -4.43
N SER A 117 -3.81 15.70 -5.53
CA SER A 117 -4.26 14.35 -5.87
C SER A 117 -3.10 13.35 -6.08
N TYR A 118 -1.88 13.82 -6.30
CA TYR A 118 -0.67 12.99 -6.48
C TYR A 118 0.25 12.96 -5.25
N HIS A 119 -0.21 13.43 -4.10
CA HIS A 119 0.57 13.29 -2.88
C HIS A 119 0.73 11.83 -2.49
N THR A 120 1.81 11.55 -1.74
CA THR A 120 2.15 10.19 -1.33
C THR A 120 1.51 9.83 0.00
N ALA A 121 0.90 8.62 0.05
CA ALA A 121 0.35 8.04 1.27
C ALA A 121 0.34 6.52 1.23
N VAL A 122 0.41 5.90 2.42
CA VAL A 122 0.19 4.47 2.64
C VAL A 122 -1.05 4.33 3.52
N PHE A 123 -2.12 3.71 3.00
CA PHE A 123 -3.32 3.42 3.77
C PHE A 123 -3.24 2.01 4.34
N THR A 124 -3.43 1.88 5.65
CA THR A 124 -3.21 0.63 6.38
C THR A 124 -4.51 0.09 6.95
N PHE A 125 -4.72 -1.22 6.83
CA PHE A 125 -5.96 -1.92 7.20
C PHE A 125 -5.84 -2.71 8.50
N SER A 126 -4.65 -2.72 9.11
CA SER A 126 -4.39 -3.33 10.42
C SER A 126 -3.31 -2.56 11.19
N ASP A 127 -3.25 -2.77 12.51
CA ASP A 127 -2.19 -2.20 13.32
C ASP A 127 -0.80 -2.74 12.93
N ALA A 128 -0.72 -4.00 12.51
CA ALA A 128 0.53 -4.59 12.00
C ALA A 128 1.02 -3.88 10.72
N GLN A 129 0.13 -3.61 9.76
CA GLN A 129 0.46 -2.83 8.57
C GLN A 129 0.87 -1.40 8.95
N TYR A 130 0.16 -0.77 9.88
CA TYR A 130 0.47 0.59 10.34
C TYR A 130 1.87 0.68 10.96
N GLN A 131 2.22 -0.27 11.82
CA GLN A 131 3.55 -0.34 12.44
C GLN A 131 4.62 -0.57 11.37
N ALA A 132 4.46 -1.59 10.51
CA ALA A 132 5.40 -1.91 9.45
C ALA A 132 5.64 -0.75 8.48
N ALA A 133 4.58 -0.02 8.10
CA ALA A 133 4.68 1.15 7.23
C ALA A 133 5.46 2.30 7.88
N ASN A 134 5.23 2.59 9.17
CA ASN A 134 5.98 3.62 9.89
C ASN A 134 7.46 3.25 10.07
N GLU A 135 7.77 1.99 10.41
CA GLU A 135 9.13 1.50 10.50
C GLU A 135 9.85 1.58 9.14
N SER A 136 9.16 1.19 8.06
CA SER A 136 9.68 1.28 6.70
C SER A 136 9.94 2.74 6.30
N LYS A 137 8.99 3.66 6.58
CA LYS A 137 9.17 5.11 6.36
C LYS A 137 10.42 5.64 7.09
N ALA A 138 10.63 5.23 8.34
CA ALA A 138 11.81 5.66 9.12
C ALA A 138 13.13 5.16 8.48
N ARG A 139 13.16 3.90 7.98
CA ARG A 139 14.31 3.35 7.25
C ARG A 139 14.58 4.12 5.96
N VAL A 140 13.55 4.43 5.19
CA VAL A 140 13.63 5.22 3.95
C VAL A 140 14.17 6.63 4.23
N GLN A 141 13.67 7.29 5.26
CA GLN A 141 14.14 8.62 5.66
C GLN A 141 15.64 8.59 6.02
N ALA A 142 16.07 7.56 6.76
CA ALA A 142 17.47 7.38 7.10
C ALA A 142 18.36 7.09 5.87
N TYR A 143 17.87 6.28 4.92
CA TYR A 143 18.55 5.95 3.68
C TYR A 143 18.74 7.18 2.78
N LEU A 144 17.64 7.92 2.53
CA LEU A 144 17.65 9.09 1.66
C LEU A 144 18.32 10.31 2.30
N LYS A 145 18.47 10.33 3.63
CA LYS A 145 18.92 11.51 4.41
C LYS A 145 18.10 12.76 4.11
N LYS A 146 16.80 12.57 3.86
CA LYS A 146 15.83 13.63 3.53
C LYS A 146 14.55 13.38 4.33
N THR A 147 13.77 14.42 4.55
CA THR A 147 12.42 14.29 5.12
C THR A 147 11.52 13.51 4.17
N VAL A 148 10.90 12.45 4.66
CA VAL A 148 9.88 11.69 3.94
C VAL A 148 8.51 12.27 4.28
N VAL A 149 7.84 12.88 3.28
CA VAL A 149 6.55 13.56 3.45
C VAL A 149 5.36 12.60 3.34
N THR A 150 5.58 11.39 2.84
CA THR A 150 4.53 10.35 2.72
C THR A 150 3.79 10.16 4.04
N GLN A 151 2.47 10.21 3.98
CA GLN A 151 1.61 9.97 5.14
C GLN A 151 1.36 8.47 5.33
N VAL A 152 1.35 8.00 6.59
CA VAL A 152 0.88 6.66 6.94
C VAL A 152 -0.45 6.82 7.65
N ILE A 153 -1.54 6.36 7.02
CA ILE A 153 -2.92 6.66 7.40
C ILE A 153 -3.65 5.33 7.70
N LYS A 154 -4.29 5.23 8.86
CA LYS A 154 -5.20 4.11 9.11
C LYS A 154 -6.45 4.27 8.24
N ALA A 155 -6.80 3.25 7.45
CA ALA A 155 -8.00 3.28 6.60
C ALA A 155 -9.28 3.53 7.41
N SER A 156 -9.32 3.13 8.68
CA SER A 156 -10.42 3.40 9.60
C SER A 156 -10.56 4.88 10.01
N SER A 157 -9.55 5.70 9.76
CA SER A 157 -9.57 7.14 10.11
C SER A 157 -10.02 8.03 8.94
N VAL A 158 -10.14 7.47 7.72
CA VAL A 158 -10.68 8.23 6.58
C VAL A 158 -12.19 8.02 6.46
N PRO A 159 -12.95 9.05 6.04
CA PRO A 159 -14.41 9.01 6.08
C PRO A 159 -15.04 8.06 5.03
N LEU A 160 -14.30 7.74 3.98
CA LEU A 160 -14.81 7.00 2.83
C LEU A 160 -13.87 5.85 2.44
N PRO A 161 -14.40 4.74 1.85
CA PRO A 161 -13.60 3.63 1.39
C PRO A 161 -12.78 4.00 0.14
N PHE A 162 -11.97 3.06 -0.33
CA PHE A 162 -11.36 3.12 -1.66
C PHE A 162 -12.45 3.05 -2.74
N TYR A 163 -12.36 3.93 -3.74
CA TYR A 163 -13.20 3.95 -4.92
C TYR A 163 -12.38 3.58 -6.16
N PRO A 164 -12.75 2.54 -6.93
CA PRO A 164 -12.07 2.25 -8.19
C PRO A 164 -12.23 3.42 -9.16
N ALA A 165 -11.17 3.73 -9.90
CA ALA A 165 -11.26 4.58 -11.07
C ALA A 165 -11.97 3.86 -12.23
N GLU A 166 -12.38 4.60 -13.23
CA GLU A 166 -13.07 4.10 -14.41
C GLU A 166 -12.27 3.00 -15.13
N ASP A 167 -12.96 2.10 -15.81
CA ASP A 167 -12.36 0.89 -16.42
C ASP A 167 -11.21 1.21 -17.39
N TYR A 168 -11.26 2.33 -18.11
CA TYR A 168 -10.20 2.70 -19.03
C TYR A 168 -8.88 3.06 -18.34
N HIS A 169 -8.87 3.34 -17.04
CA HIS A 169 -7.65 3.54 -16.26
C HIS A 169 -7.02 2.25 -15.77
N GLN A 170 -7.78 1.14 -15.74
CA GLN A 170 -7.28 -0.11 -15.18
C GLN A 170 -6.22 -0.71 -16.11
N HIS A 171 -5.04 -1.02 -15.53
CA HIS A 171 -3.88 -1.55 -16.26
C HIS A 171 -3.52 -0.71 -17.50
N TYR A 172 -3.67 0.63 -17.41
CA TYR A 172 -3.43 1.56 -18.52
C TYR A 172 -2.05 1.40 -19.14
N TRP A 173 -1.03 1.13 -18.33
CA TRP A 173 0.32 0.84 -18.80
C TRP A 173 0.41 -0.32 -19.80
N LYS A 174 -0.56 -1.24 -19.77
CA LYS A 174 -0.64 -2.41 -20.66
C LYS A 174 -1.64 -2.20 -21.80
N THR A 175 -2.83 -1.68 -21.48
CA THR A 175 -3.91 -1.49 -22.46
C THR A 175 -3.67 -0.31 -23.41
N HIS A 176 -2.89 0.68 -22.95
CA HIS A 176 -2.53 1.91 -23.68
C HIS A 176 -1.02 2.15 -23.62
N SER A 177 -0.23 1.11 -23.91
CA SER A 177 1.22 1.10 -23.64
C SER A 177 1.97 2.26 -24.32
N LEU A 178 1.64 2.60 -25.58
CA LEU A 178 2.31 3.70 -26.29
C LEU A 178 2.06 5.06 -25.61
N GLN A 179 0.83 5.31 -25.17
CA GLN A 179 0.48 6.55 -24.46
C GLN A 179 1.14 6.61 -23.10
N TYR A 180 1.13 5.48 -22.37
CA TYR A 180 1.79 5.37 -21.08
C TYR A 180 3.31 5.58 -21.19
N ASP A 181 3.96 4.93 -22.16
CA ASP A 181 5.40 5.06 -22.36
C ASP A 181 5.79 6.49 -22.75
N SER A 182 5.01 7.13 -23.63
CA SER A 182 5.19 8.55 -23.97
C SER A 182 5.08 9.46 -22.75
N TYR A 183 4.07 9.23 -21.89
CA TYR A 183 3.90 9.95 -20.64
C TYR A 183 5.10 9.69 -19.69
N ALA A 184 5.48 8.44 -19.46
CA ALA A 184 6.54 8.09 -18.52
C ALA A 184 7.92 8.67 -18.93
N VAL A 185 8.19 8.66 -20.25
CA VAL A 185 9.42 9.27 -20.81
C VAL A 185 9.36 10.80 -20.71
N GLY A 186 8.24 11.42 -21.13
CA GLY A 186 8.06 12.87 -21.05
C GLY A 186 8.12 13.41 -19.63
N CYS A 187 7.64 12.64 -18.65
CA CYS A 187 7.73 12.91 -17.21
C CYS A 187 9.17 12.79 -16.67
N GLY A 188 10.07 12.10 -17.38
CA GLY A 188 11.41 11.81 -16.87
C GLY A 188 11.39 10.88 -15.63
N ARG A 189 10.36 10.01 -15.51
CA ARG A 189 10.12 9.20 -14.31
C ARG A 189 11.28 8.27 -13.99
N SER A 190 11.77 7.49 -14.97
CA SER A 190 12.88 6.55 -14.77
C SER A 190 14.16 7.26 -14.30
N PRO A 191 14.70 8.28 -14.99
CA PRO A 191 15.89 8.98 -14.51
C PRO A 191 15.72 9.63 -13.13
N ALA A 192 14.52 10.12 -12.80
CA ALA A 192 14.25 10.70 -11.48
C ALA A 192 14.31 9.63 -10.37
N LEU A 193 13.69 8.47 -10.60
CA LEU A 193 13.74 7.34 -9.65
C LEU A 193 15.15 6.79 -9.49
N HIS A 194 15.92 6.62 -10.59
CA HIS A 194 17.32 6.19 -10.51
C HIS A 194 18.20 7.18 -9.77
N LYS A 195 17.95 8.48 -9.92
CA LYS A 195 18.68 9.51 -9.15
C LYS A 195 18.42 9.37 -7.64
N LEU A 196 17.21 8.98 -7.26
CA LEU A 196 16.81 8.85 -5.86
C LEU A 196 17.20 7.50 -5.25
N TRP A 197 16.97 6.41 -5.98
CA TRP A 197 17.03 5.04 -5.48
C TRP A 197 18.20 4.22 -6.06
N GLY A 198 18.92 4.75 -7.07
CA GLY A 198 19.94 4.00 -7.78
C GLY A 198 19.36 2.73 -8.43
N LYS A 199 20.05 1.61 -8.28
CA LYS A 199 19.60 0.31 -8.82
C LYS A 199 18.35 -0.25 -8.15
N LEU A 200 17.95 0.28 -7.00
CA LEU A 200 16.72 -0.15 -6.34
C LEU A 200 15.47 0.25 -7.14
N ALA A 201 15.57 1.26 -8.03
CA ALA A 201 14.50 1.65 -8.95
C ALA A 201 14.18 0.58 -10.02
N ASP A 202 15.04 -0.41 -10.20
CA ASP A 202 14.88 -1.50 -11.18
C ASP A 202 14.25 -2.77 -10.57
N VAL A 203 14.06 -2.78 -9.24
CA VAL A 203 13.51 -3.93 -8.52
C VAL A 203 11.99 -3.77 -8.44
N PRO A 204 11.21 -4.81 -8.81
CA PRO A 204 9.76 -4.82 -8.64
C PRO A 204 9.32 -4.67 -7.19
#